data_f9571dbcaa9c7e25ea61792b558c480c
#
_entry.id   f9571dbcaa9c7e25ea61792b558c480c
#
_cell.length_a   1.000
_cell.length_b   1.000
_cell.length_c   1.000
_cell.angle_alpha   90.00
_cell.angle_beta   90.00
_cell.angle_gamma   90.00
#
_symmetry.space_group_name_H-M   'P 1'
#
loop_
_entity.id
_entity.type
_entity.pdbx_description
1 polymer ?
#
loop_
_entity_poly.entity_id
_entity_poly.type
_entity_poly.pdbx_seq_one_letter_code
_entity_poly.pdbx_strand_id
1 'polypeptide(L)'
;MKQGKTFGLIGEKLGHSLSGQIHSRLFAALGAEARYDLIEIPREVFADTFPRLLVEYDGLNVTIPYKRAVLPYLEALSPEAADYGAVNTVDCAARTGHNTDVTGFLRSLGARVEALSGDVLLLGAGGAARMMAKEALRRCRSLTVAVRDPGSENAVSLRQELAGAAVRFVPLGQIEGPYDALLNATPVGMWPQVEGCPVDESVIARCGFVFDAIYNPAETRLLQAARALGVPALGGMGMLVLQAAAAQEIWLGRPVDGNLTDELIRSLEGTNHAG
;
A
#
# COMPACT_ATOMS: atom_id res chain seq x y z
N MET A 1 -3.31 -27.57 -25.69
CA MET A 1 -3.06 -26.12 -25.56
C MET A 1 -2.92 -25.85 -24.08
N LYS A 2 -1.81 -25.28 -23.60
CA LYS A 2 -1.73 -24.83 -22.22
C LYS A 2 -2.76 -23.72 -22.06
N GLN A 3 -3.77 -23.93 -21.21
CA GLN A 3 -4.69 -22.89 -20.81
C GLN A 3 -3.88 -21.77 -20.17
N GLY A 4 -4.12 -20.49 -20.56
CA GLY A 4 -3.44 -19.34 -19.96
C GLY A 4 -3.66 -19.30 -18.46
N LYS A 5 -2.71 -18.76 -17.72
CA LYS A 5 -2.79 -18.65 -16.27
C LYS A 5 -3.91 -17.68 -15.82
N THR A 6 -4.50 -17.96 -14.69
CA THR A 6 -5.61 -17.15 -14.15
C THR A 6 -5.24 -16.56 -12.79
N PHE A 7 -5.34 -15.24 -12.70
CA PHE A 7 -5.07 -14.47 -11.50
C PHE A 7 -6.26 -13.57 -11.15
N GLY A 8 -6.30 -13.05 -9.94
CA GLY A 8 -7.38 -12.14 -9.56
C GLY A 8 -7.10 -11.35 -8.29
N LEU A 9 -7.95 -10.33 -8.06
CA LEU A 9 -8.03 -9.58 -6.82
C LEU A 9 -9.32 -9.94 -6.11
N ILE A 10 -9.23 -10.33 -4.84
CA ILE A 10 -10.38 -10.51 -3.98
C ILE A 10 -10.53 -9.34 -3.00
N GLY A 11 -11.76 -8.89 -2.82
CA GLY A 11 -12.13 -7.84 -1.88
C GLY A 11 -13.64 -7.79 -1.68
N GLU A 12 -14.11 -6.96 -0.76
CA GLU A 12 -15.56 -6.78 -0.53
C GLU A 12 -16.19 -5.88 -1.60
N LYS A 13 -15.47 -4.81 -2.01
CA LYS A 13 -15.84 -3.87 -3.08
C LYS A 13 -14.59 -3.47 -3.86
N LEU A 14 -14.65 -3.57 -5.18
CA LEU A 14 -13.50 -3.38 -6.07
C LEU A 14 -13.74 -2.39 -7.22
N GLY A 15 -14.92 -1.77 -7.28
CA GLY A 15 -15.39 -0.98 -8.42
C GLY A 15 -14.44 0.15 -8.91
N HIS A 16 -13.47 0.57 -8.10
CA HIS A 16 -12.48 1.61 -8.46
C HIS A 16 -11.03 1.10 -8.46
N SER A 17 -10.85 -0.23 -8.45
CA SER A 17 -9.51 -0.82 -8.40
C SER A 17 -8.81 -0.73 -9.74
N LEU A 18 -7.60 -0.15 -9.75
CA LEU A 18 -6.71 -0.13 -10.92
C LEU A 18 -5.93 -1.45 -11.10
N SER A 19 -6.06 -2.41 -10.16
CA SER A 19 -5.27 -3.66 -10.20
C SER A 19 -5.47 -4.44 -11.49
N GLY A 20 -6.71 -4.54 -12.00
CA GLY A 20 -6.98 -5.22 -13.27
C GLY A 20 -6.22 -4.61 -14.45
N GLN A 21 -6.23 -3.28 -14.55
CA GLN A 21 -5.49 -2.55 -15.60
C GLN A 21 -3.98 -2.72 -15.45
N ILE A 22 -3.45 -2.58 -14.23
CA ILE A 22 -2.01 -2.70 -13.95
C ILE A 22 -1.52 -4.10 -14.29
N HIS A 23 -2.17 -5.14 -13.74
CA HIS A 23 -1.75 -6.53 -13.97
C HIS A 23 -1.86 -6.94 -15.45
N SER A 24 -2.93 -6.55 -16.15
CA SER A 24 -3.09 -6.86 -17.58
C SER A 24 -1.96 -6.23 -18.42
N ARG A 25 -1.59 -4.98 -18.13
CA ARG A 25 -0.48 -4.30 -18.84
C ARG A 25 0.88 -4.94 -18.52
N LEU A 26 1.11 -5.32 -17.26
CA LEU A 26 2.34 -6.04 -16.88
C LEU A 26 2.42 -7.42 -17.53
N PHE A 27 1.33 -8.22 -17.55
CA PHE A 27 1.30 -9.51 -18.22
C PHE A 27 1.59 -9.38 -19.73
N ALA A 28 0.95 -8.42 -20.39
CA ALA A 28 1.17 -8.16 -21.81
C ALA A 28 2.63 -7.81 -22.11
N ALA A 29 3.23 -6.91 -21.33
CA ALA A 29 4.62 -6.50 -21.49
C ALA A 29 5.62 -7.65 -21.20
N LEU A 30 5.26 -8.56 -20.30
CA LEU A 30 6.04 -9.76 -20.01
C LEU A 30 5.79 -10.91 -21.00
N GLY A 31 4.89 -10.75 -21.99
CA GLY A 31 4.51 -11.82 -22.90
C GLY A 31 3.88 -13.02 -22.19
N ALA A 32 3.19 -12.81 -21.08
CA ALA A 32 2.52 -13.86 -20.33
C ALA A 32 1.05 -13.99 -20.78
N GLU A 33 0.66 -15.19 -21.22
CA GLU A 33 -0.75 -15.52 -21.50
C GLU A 33 -1.48 -15.70 -20.16
N ALA A 34 -2.08 -14.63 -19.68
CA ALA A 34 -2.77 -14.60 -18.38
C ALA A 34 -3.99 -13.69 -18.42
N ARG A 35 -4.99 -14.00 -17.58
CA ARG A 35 -6.10 -13.11 -17.28
C ARG A 35 -6.06 -12.67 -15.82
N TYR A 36 -6.69 -11.54 -15.52
CA TYR A 36 -6.80 -11.00 -14.17
C TYR A 36 -8.22 -10.54 -13.90
N ASP A 37 -8.87 -11.17 -12.92
CA ASP A 37 -10.26 -10.95 -12.57
C ASP A 37 -10.38 -10.09 -11.31
N LEU A 38 -11.43 -9.25 -11.23
CA LEU A 38 -11.82 -8.56 -10.01
C LEU A 38 -12.99 -9.34 -9.37
N ILE A 39 -12.80 -9.86 -8.17
CA ILE A 39 -13.71 -10.81 -7.52
C ILE A 39 -14.23 -10.17 -6.23
N GLU A 40 -15.44 -9.62 -6.29
CA GLU A 40 -16.11 -9.11 -5.11
C GLU A 40 -16.76 -10.26 -4.32
N ILE A 41 -16.43 -10.36 -3.04
CA ILE A 41 -16.92 -11.40 -2.15
C ILE A 41 -17.56 -10.74 -0.93
N PRO A 42 -18.87 -10.91 -0.69
CA PRO A 42 -19.51 -10.53 0.56
C PRO A 42 -18.91 -11.29 1.75
N ARG A 43 -18.84 -10.65 2.93
CA ARG A 43 -18.22 -11.25 4.12
C ARG A 43 -18.86 -12.58 4.53
N GLU A 44 -20.17 -12.68 4.37
CA GLU A 44 -20.97 -13.83 4.80
C GLU A 44 -20.61 -15.11 4.05
N VAL A 45 -20.15 -14.99 2.79
CA VAL A 45 -19.82 -16.13 1.93
C VAL A 45 -18.31 -16.33 1.74
N PHE A 46 -17.48 -15.49 2.37
CA PHE A 46 -16.03 -15.55 2.19
C PHE A 46 -15.46 -16.92 2.56
N ALA A 47 -15.86 -17.49 3.69
CA ALA A 47 -15.33 -18.76 4.21
C ALA A 47 -15.59 -19.94 3.27
N ASP A 48 -16.72 -19.92 2.53
CA ASP A 48 -17.10 -20.96 1.58
C ASP A 48 -16.50 -20.71 0.18
N THR A 49 -16.25 -19.43 -0.15
CA THR A 49 -15.80 -19.03 -1.49
C THR A 49 -14.29 -19.13 -1.62
N PHE A 50 -13.53 -18.61 -0.65
CA PHE A 50 -12.07 -18.50 -0.75
C PHE A 50 -11.36 -19.85 -0.98
N PRO A 51 -11.71 -20.97 -0.31
CA PRO A 51 -11.09 -22.27 -0.57
C PRO A 51 -11.26 -22.77 -2.02
N ARG A 52 -12.39 -22.42 -2.68
CA ARG A 52 -12.61 -22.77 -4.09
C ARG A 52 -11.71 -21.95 -5.00
N LEU A 53 -11.56 -20.65 -4.73
CA LEU A 53 -10.68 -19.78 -5.51
C LEU A 53 -9.22 -20.21 -5.42
N LEU A 54 -8.76 -20.77 -4.30
CA LEU A 54 -7.41 -21.33 -4.16
C LEU A 54 -7.15 -22.54 -5.12
N VAL A 55 -8.20 -23.17 -5.60
CA VAL A 55 -8.10 -24.29 -6.57
C VAL A 55 -8.30 -23.81 -8.01
N GLU A 56 -9.11 -22.76 -8.20
CA GLU A 56 -9.49 -22.25 -9.52
C GLU A 56 -8.47 -21.26 -10.11
N TYR A 57 -7.67 -20.58 -9.25
CA TYR A 57 -6.73 -19.55 -9.63
C TYR A 57 -5.29 -19.99 -9.42
N ASP A 58 -4.37 -19.51 -10.27
CA ASP A 58 -2.92 -19.72 -10.08
C ASP A 58 -2.37 -18.80 -8.98
N GLY A 59 -2.95 -17.59 -8.82
CA GLY A 59 -2.58 -16.64 -7.77
C GLY A 59 -3.64 -15.59 -7.54
N LEU A 60 -3.70 -15.10 -6.32
CA LEU A 60 -4.68 -14.11 -5.89
C LEU A 60 -4.02 -12.94 -5.16
N ASN A 61 -4.39 -11.71 -5.54
CA ASN A 61 -4.22 -10.58 -4.64
C ASN A 61 -5.40 -10.50 -3.68
N VAL A 62 -5.14 -9.96 -2.50
CA VAL A 62 -6.11 -9.83 -1.41
C VAL A 62 -6.12 -8.39 -0.90
N THR A 63 -7.32 -7.77 -0.87
CA THR A 63 -7.47 -6.45 -0.27
C THR A 63 -8.47 -6.44 0.88
N ILE A 64 -8.78 -5.28 1.41
CA ILE A 64 -9.72 -5.09 2.52
C ILE A 64 -11.07 -5.75 2.19
N PRO A 65 -11.66 -6.47 3.17
CA PRO A 65 -11.21 -6.67 4.55
C PRO A 65 -10.42 -7.97 4.77
N TYR A 66 -10.01 -8.69 3.72
CA TYR A 66 -9.64 -10.11 3.76
C TYR A 66 -8.16 -10.39 4.00
N LYS A 67 -7.27 -9.38 4.06
CA LYS A 67 -5.81 -9.57 4.23
C LYS A 67 -5.40 -10.41 5.45
N ARG A 68 -6.24 -10.42 6.50
CA ARG A 68 -6.07 -11.28 7.68
C ARG A 68 -6.93 -12.54 7.63
N ALA A 69 -8.11 -12.45 7.02
CA ALA A 69 -9.07 -13.56 6.96
C ALA A 69 -8.56 -14.74 6.12
N VAL A 70 -7.63 -14.52 5.19
CA VAL A 70 -7.03 -15.58 4.36
C VAL A 70 -6.02 -16.44 5.12
N LEU A 71 -5.43 -15.95 6.22
CA LEU A 71 -4.34 -16.63 6.93
C LEU A 71 -4.64 -18.09 7.32
N PRO A 72 -5.83 -18.44 7.84
CA PRO A 72 -6.14 -19.82 8.23
C PRO A 72 -6.19 -20.83 7.07
N TYR A 73 -6.22 -20.36 5.82
CA TYR A 73 -6.34 -21.19 4.61
C TYR A 73 -4.98 -21.44 3.92
N LEU A 74 -3.91 -20.84 4.44
CA LEU A 74 -2.57 -20.90 3.87
C LEU A 74 -1.68 -21.86 4.64
N GLU A 75 -0.78 -22.54 3.93
CA GLU A 75 0.16 -23.52 4.50
C GLU A 75 1.46 -22.85 4.97
N ALA A 76 1.85 -21.74 4.33
CA ALA A 76 3.05 -21.00 4.66
C ALA A 76 2.86 -19.49 4.47
N LEU A 77 3.69 -18.71 5.14
CA LEU A 77 3.78 -17.26 4.99
C LEU A 77 5.21 -16.85 4.67
N SER A 78 5.37 -15.87 3.77
CA SER A 78 6.66 -15.21 3.61
C SER A 78 7.05 -14.48 4.90
N PRO A 79 8.34 -14.16 5.12
CA PRO A 79 8.79 -13.42 6.30
C PRO A 79 8.00 -12.11 6.51
N GLU A 80 7.74 -11.37 5.44
CA GLU A 80 6.97 -10.12 5.47
C GLU A 80 5.51 -10.39 5.86
N ALA A 81 4.86 -11.38 5.24
CA ALA A 81 3.46 -11.70 5.57
C ALA A 81 3.31 -12.14 7.02
N ALA A 82 4.26 -12.91 7.55
CA ALA A 82 4.28 -13.34 8.94
C ALA A 82 4.50 -12.15 9.89
N ASP A 83 5.44 -11.26 9.57
CA ASP A 83 5.77 -10.09 10.41
C ASP A 83 4.59 -9.09 10.49
N TYR A 84 3.91 -8.85 9.37
CA TYR A 84 2.75 -7.93 9.35
C TYR A 84 1.44 -8.61 9.77
N GLY A 85 1.39 -9.95 9.85
CA GLY A 85 0.17 -10.70 10.11
C GLY A 85 -0.92 -10.41 9.08
N ALA A 86 -0.53 -10.16 7.82
CA ALA A 86 -1.43 -9.79 6.73
C ALA A 86 -0.87 -10.22 5.38
N VAL A 87 -1.72 -10.76 4.53
CA VAL A 87 -1.41 -11.23 3.18
C VAL A 87 -2.15 -10.37 2.16
N ASN A 88 -1.43 -9.87 1.15
CA ASN A 88 -2.03 -9.21 -0.02
C ASN A 88 -1.79 -9.97 -1.32
N THR A 89 -0.99 -11.05 -1.31
CA THR A 89 -0.66 -11.86 -2.48
C THR A 89 -0.56 -13.33 -2.07
N VAL A 90 -1.21 -14.20 -2.80
CA VAL A 90 -1.23 -15.66 -2.57
C VAL A 90 -0.71 -16.37 -3.81
N ASP A 91 0.28 -17.24 -3.63
CA ASP A 91 0.58 -18.32 -4.56
C ASP A 91 -0.39 -19.47 -4.24
N CYS A 92 -1.36 -19.71 -5.13
CA CYS A 92 -2.41 -20.68 -4.87
C CYS A 92 -1.90 -22.13 -4.95
N ALA A 93 -0.92 -22.40 -5.82
CA ALA A 93 -0.35 -23.74 -5.97
C ALA A 93 0.44 -24.16 -4.73
N ALA A 94 1.24 -23.25 -4.17
CA ALA A 94 2.02 -23.48 -2.97
C ALA A 94 1.23 -23.19 -1.67
N ARG A 95 0.03 -22.61 -1.77
CA ARG A 95 -0.76 -22.05 -0.64
C ARG A 95 0.08 -21.17 0.26
N THR A 96 0.97 -20.38 -0.34
CA THR A 96 1.86 -19.48 0.38
C THR A 96 1.35 -18.04 0.30
N GLY A 97 1.26 -17.38 1.45
CA GLY A 97 0.87 -15.98 1.56
C GLY A 97 2.07 -15.05 1.60
N HIS A 98 1.99 -13.96 0.86
CA HIS A 98 3.00 -12.91 0.78
C HIS A 98 2.40 -11.54 1.11
N ASN A 99 3.27 -10.58 1.46
CA ASN A 99 2.88 -9.19 1.61
C ASN A 99 3.76 -8.31 0.70
N THR A 100 3.25 -8.02 -0.50
CA THR A 100 3.95 -7.18 -1.48
C THR A 100 3.72 -5.69 -1.27
N ASP A 101 2.83 -5.26 -0.37
CA ASP A 101 2.62 -3.85 -0.05
C ASP A 101 3.91 -3.22 0.48
N VAL A 102 4.64 -3.92 1.36
CA VAL A 102 5.92 -3.45 1.89
C VAL A 102 6.97 -3.31 0.79
N THR A 103 7.04 -4.29 -0.12
CA THR A 103 7.95 -4.23 -1.27
C THR A 103 7.61 -3.04 -2.17
N GLY A 104 6.32 -2.84 -2.45
CA GLY A 104 5.84 -1.70 -3.23
C GLY A 104 6.18 -0.36 -2.57
N PHE A 105 5.95 -0.23 -1.26
CA PHE A 105 6.29 0.96 -0.50
C PHE A 105 7.79 1.26 -0.55
N LEU A 106 8.64 0.32 -0.17
CA LEU A 106 10.09 0.54 -0.13
C LEU A 106 10.68 0.78 -1.52
N ARG A 107 10.25 0.03 -2.54
CA ARG A 107 10.70 0.26 -3.92
C ARG A 107 10.24 1.64 -4.44
N SER A 108 9.05 2.09 -4.08
CA SER A 108 8.54 3.41 -4.52
C SER A 108 9.32 4.58 -3.92
N LEU A 109 9.84 4.43 -2.71
CA LEU A 109 10.70 5.44 -2.10
C LEU A 109 12.05 5.56 -2.83
N GLY A 110 12.60 4.46 -3.37
CA GLY A 110 13.91 4.45 -4.02
C GLY A 110 14.98 5.06 -3.12
N ALA A 111 15.76 6.03 -3.65
CA ALA A 111 16.74 6.75 -2.87
C ALA A 111 16.16 7.58 -1.71
N ARG A 112 14.87 7.89 -1.73
CA ARG A 112 14.18 8.62 -0.63
C ARG A 112 13.96 7.77 0.61
N VAL A 113 14.22 6.47 0.58
CA VAL A 113 14.15 5.60 1.76
C VAL A 113 15.08 6.11 2.88
N GLU A 114 16.16 6.81 2.54
CA GLU A 114 17.06 7.43 3.51
C GLU A 114 16.39 8.51 4.37
N ALA A 115 15.33 9.18 3.88
CA ALA A 115 14.57 10.14 4.67
C ALA A 115 13.87 9.48 5.87
N LEU A 116 13.69 8.16 5.84
CA LEU A 116 13.16 7.41 6.98
C LEU A 116 14.17 7.23 8.13
N SER A 117 15.45 7.57 7.96
CA SER A 117 16.46 7.40 9.02
C SER A 117 16.42 8.49 10.11
N GLY A 118 15.74 9.60 9.85
CA GLY A 118 15.58 10.73 10.75
C GLY A 118 14.32 10.66 11.62
N ASP A 119 13.74 11.83 11.88
CA ASP A 119 12.46 11.95 12.60
C ASP A 119 11.31 11.80 11.60
N VAL A 120 10.46 10.81 11.82
CA VAL A 120 9.36 10.45 10.91
C VAL A 120 8.01 10.83 11.53
N LEU A 121 7.19 11.54 10.75
CA LEU A 121 5.79 11.79 11.03
C LEU A 121 4.91 10.86 10.20
N LEU A 122 4.11 10.04 10.85
CA LEU A 122 3.12 9.17 10.20
C LEU A 122 1.72 9.65 10.51
N LEU A 123 0.91 9.88 9.48
CA LEU A 123 -0.49 10.25 9.62
C LEU A 123 -1.38 9.03 9.44
N GLY A 124 -2.19 8.73 10.48
CA GLY A 124 -3.15 7.63 10.46
C GLY A 124 -2.72 6.38 11.26
N ALA A 125 -3.65 5.44 11.43
CA ALA A 125 -3.47 4.20 12.18
C ALA A 125 -4.14 2.98 11.50
N GLY A 126 -4.45 3.06 10.22
CA GLY A 126 -5.04 1.96 9.42
C GLY A 126 -4.01 0.91 8.98
N GLY A 127 -4.41 0.02 8.08
CA GLY A 127 -3.56 -1.08 7.60
C GLY A 127 -2.24 -0.60 6.95
N ALA A 128 -2.30 0.41 6.07
CA ALA A 128 -1.09 0.99 5.46
C ALA A 128 -0.21 1.68 6.51
N ALA A 129 -0.83 2.39 7.48
CA ALA A 129 -0.09 3.03 8.57
C ALA A 129 0.68 2.01 9.43
N ARG A 130 0.11 0.84 9.70
CA ARG A 130 0.79 -0.24 10.45
C ARG A 130 2.05 -0.71 9.74
N MET A 131 1.96 -0.93 8.44
CA MET A 131 3.10 -1.32 7.62
C MET A 131 4.16 -0.21 7.60
N MET A 132 3.77 1.04 7.31
CA MET A 132 4.69 2.17 7.27
C MET A 132 5.33 2.46 8.62
N ALA A 133 4.60 2.32 9.75
CA ALA A 133 5.14 2.46 11.09
C ALA A 133 6.25 1.44 11.37
N LYS A 134 6.02 0.17 11.06
CA LYS A 134 7.05 -0.88 11.24
C LYS A 134 8.27 -0.62 10.37
N GLU A 135 8.10 -0.23 9.11
CA GLU A 135 9.22 0.08 8.23
C GLU A 135 9.98 1.35 8.65
N ALA A 136 9.27 2.37 9.14
CA ALA A 136 9.91 3.54 9.73
C ALA A 136 10.73 3.17 10.97
N LEU A 137 10.16 2.42 11.91
CA LEU A 137 10.82 2.02 13.17
C LEU A 137 12.11 1.20 12.96
N ARG A 138 12.22 0.48 11.86
CA ARG A 138 13.46 -0.24 11.51
C ARG A 138 14.61 0.69 11.14
N ARG A 139 14.33 1.96 10.86
CA ARG A 139 15.26 2.92 10.25
C ARG A 139 15.34 4.24 10.98
N CYS A 140 14.23 4.71 11.56
CA CYS A 140 14.11 6.08 12.07
C CYS A 140 14.82 6.30 13.42
N ARG A 141 15.19 7.55 13.66
CA ARG A 141 15.62 8.03 14.96
C ARG A 141 14.41 8.13 15.93
N SER A 142 13.31 8.67 15.44
CA SER A 142 12.05 8.74 16.17
C SER A 142 10.84 8.64 15.26
N LEU A 143 9.73 8.08 15.76
CA LEU A 143 8.45 8.00 15.06
C LEU A 143 7.38 8.75 15.84
N THR A 144 6.74 9.73 15.20
CA THR A 144 5.51 10.35 15.69
C THR A 144 4.33 9.87 14.84
N VAL A 145 3.34 9.27 15.48
CA VAL A 145 2.08 8.86 14.83
C VAL A 145 1.01 9.88 15.19
N ALA A 146 0.54 10.63 14.18
CA ALA A 146 -0.52 11.62 14.36
C ALA A 146 -1.85 11.05 13.86
N VAL A 147 -2.87 11.14 14.70
CA VAL A 147 -4.21 10.62 14.44
C VAL A 147 -5.28 11.65 14.83
N ARG A 148 -6.45 11.57 14.18
CA ARG A 148 -7.58 12.46 14.52
C ARG A 148 -8.08 12.21 15.93
N ASP A 149 -8.20 10.94 16.31
CA ASP A 149 -8.64 10.51 17.64
C ASP A 149 -7.67 9.43 18.17
N PRO A 150 -6.81 9.79 19.15
CA PRO A 150 -5.90 8.85 19.81
C PRO A 150 -6.59 7.74 20.61
N GLY A 151 -7.89 7.89 20.92
CA GLY A 151 -8.72 6.88 21.59
C GLY A 151 -9.41 5.91 20.63
N SER A 152 -9.34 6.14 19.32
CA SER A 152 -9.95 5.24 18.34
C SER A 152 -9.36 3.84 18.42
N GLU A 153 -10.18 2.82 18.10
CA GLU A 153 -9.78 1.40 18.12
C GLU A 153 -8.49 1.14 17.33
N ASN A 154 -8.38 1.71 16.12
CA ASN A 154 -7.19 1.58 15.30
C ASN A 154 -5.94 2.20 15.94
N ALA A 155 -6.06 3.38 16.57
CA ALA A 155 -4.93 4.05 17.21
C ALA A 155 -4.49 3.29 18.47
N VAL A 156 -5.44 2.81 19.27
CA VAL A 156 -5.17 2.00 20.47
C VAL A 156 -4.50 0.69 20.08
N SER A 157 -5.03 -0.02 19.08
CA SER A 157 -4.46 -1.27 18.59
C SER A 157 -3.05 -1.07 18.01
N LEU A 158 -2.83 -0.02 17.21
CA LEU A 158 -1.48 0.29 16.70
C LEU A 158 -0.50 0.60 17.83
N ARG A 159 -0.92 1.37 18.84
CA ARG A 159 -0.08 1.66 20.02
C ARG A 159 0.30 0.40 20.78
N GLN A 160 -0.62 -0.56 20.93
CA GLN A 160 -0.34 -1.86 21.56
C GLN A 160 0.64 -2.70 20.73
N GLU A 161 0.46 -2.73 19.41
CA GLU A 161 1.37 -3.44 18.51
C GLU A 161 2.80 -2.88 18.52
N LEU A 162 2.94 -1.57 18.73
CA LEU A 162 4.22 -0.87 18.79
C LEU A 162 4.74 -0.69 20.23
N ALA A 163 4.15 -1.38 21.21
CA ALA A 163 4.56 -1.27 22.61
C ALA A 163 6.04 -1.65 22.78
N GLY A 164 6.79 -0.80 23.49
CA GLY A 164 8.24 -0.99 23.67
C GLY A 164 9.12 -0.30 22.63
N ALA A 165 8.55 0.20 21.53
CA ALA A 165 9.27 1.04 20.58
C ALA A 165 9.20 2.53 20.97
N ALA A 166 10.18 3.33 20.52
CA ALA A 166 10.22 4.78 20.74
C ALA A 166 9.24 5.51 19.80
N VAL A 167 7.94 5.40 20.09
CA VAL A 167 6.84 5.99 19.31
C VAL A 167 6.03 6.97 20.14
N ARG A 168 5.83 8.16 19.60
CA ARG A 168 4.93 9.18 20.18
C ARG A 168 3.60 9.20 19.42
N PHE A 169 2.47 9.11 20.12
CA PHE A 169 1.14 9.28 19.53
C PHE A 169 0.56 10.65 19.91
N VAL A 170 0.13 11.42 18.91
CA VAL A 170 -0.41 12.77 19.10
C VAL A 170 -1.71 12.97 18.31
N PRO A 171 -2.61 13.86 18.77
CA PRO A 171 -3.68 14.38 17.91
C PRO A 171 -3.11 15.14 16.72
N LEU A 172 -3.80 15.15 15.56
CA LEU A 172 -3.38 15.89 14.36
C LEU A 172 -3.13 17.39 14.64
N GLY A 173 -3.90 18.02 15.53
CA GLY A 173 -3.73 19.43 15.91
C GLY A 173 -2.53 19.69 16.85
N GLN A 174 -1.76 18.68 17.25
CA GLN A 174 -0.63 18.79 18.18
C GLN A 174 0.69 18.28 17.57
N ILE A 175 0.82 18.41 16.26
CA ILE A 175 2.06 18.04 15.54
C ILE A 175 3.08 19.17 15.76
N GLU A 176 4.19 18.81 16.40
CA GLU A 176 5.29 19.72 16.73
C GLU A 176 6.60 19.24 16.08
N GLY A 177 7.51 20.19 15.85
CA GLY A 177 8.88 19.93 15.41
C GLY A 177 9.05 19.88 13.90
N PRO A 178 10.30 19.85 13.42
CA PRO A 178 10.64 19.44 12.08
C PRO A 178 10.63 17.92 11.96
N TYR A 179 10.40 17.41 10.75
CA TYR A 179 10.48 15.99 10.43
C TYR A 179 11.28 15.78 9.15
N ASP A 180 12.08 14.73 9.10
CA ASP A 180 12.81 14.34 7.89
C ASP A 180 11.86 13.73 6.84
N ALA A 181 10.83 13.02 7.30
CA ALA A 181 9.78 12.50 6.43
C ALA A 181 8.38 12.62 7.04
N LEU A 182 7.38 12.96 6.20
CA LEU A 182 5.96 12.84 6.47
C LEU A 182 5.39 11.72 5.61
N LEU A 183 4.74 10.74 6.22
CA LEU A 183 4.06 9.63 5.56
C LEU A 183 2.54 9.76 5.78
N ASN A 184 1.77 10.00 4.71
CA ASN A 184 0.31 10.00 4.82
C ASN A 184 -0.25 8.61 4.51
N ALA A 185 -0.87 7.99 5.49
CA ALA A 185 -1.62 6.74 5.37
C ALA A 185 -3.10 6.91 5.78
N THR A 186 -3.61 8.15 5.70
CA THR A 186 -5.03 8.47 5.88
C THR A 186 -5.75 8.50 4.53
N PRO A 187 -7.08 8.36 4.50
CA PRO A 187 -7.86 8.56 3.28
C PRO A 187 -8.19 10.04 2.99
N VAL A 188 -7.64 11.00 3.74
CA VAL A 188 -7.95 12.42 3.57
C VAL A 188 -7.32 12.94 2.28
N GLY A 189 -8.14 13.43 1.37
CA GLY A 189 -7.74 13.86 0.03
C GLY A 189 -7.90 12.77 -1.05
N MET A 190 -8.36 11.56 -0.69
CA MET A 190 -8.70 10.50 -1.62
C MET A 190 -10.07 10.73 -2.25
N TRP A 191 -10.23 10.35 -3.51
CA TRP A 191 -11.53 10.36 -4.19
C TRP A 191 -12.59 9.59 -3.39
N PRO A 192 -13.85 10.09 -3.27
CA PRO A 192 -14.40 11.30 -3.92
C PRO A 192 -14.16 12.62 -3.16
N GLN A 193 -13.57 12.61 -1.95
CA GLN A 193 -13.34 13.82 -1.13
C GLN A 193 -11.95 14.40 -1.36
N VAL A 194 -11.66 14.77 -2.61
CA VAL A 194 -10.32 15.18 -3.07
C VAL A 194 -9.81 16.52 -2.50
N GLU A 195 -10.71 17.35 -1.95
CA GLU A 195 -10.35 18.68 -1.43
C GLU A 195 -9.68 18.64 -0.04
N GLY A 196 -9.65 17.48 0.60
CA GLY A 196 -9.05 17.34 1.93
C GLY A 196 -7.53 17.40 1.89
N CYS A 197 -6.93 18.06 2.90
CA CYS A 197 -5.52 17.94 3.24
C CYS A 197 -5.41 17.46 4.69
N PRO A 198 -4.61 16.43 5.00
CA PRO A 198 -4.59 15.86 6.35
C PRO A 198 -3.92 16.73 7.40
N VAL A 199 -3.10 17.71 6.99
CA VAL A 199 -2.36 18.64 7.84
C VAL A 199 -2.27 20.01 7.19
N ASP A 200 -2.00 21.04 8.00
CA ASP A 200 -1.78 22.39 7.52
C ASP A 200 -0.42 22.54 6.80
N GLU A 201 -0.32 23.54 5.92
CA GLU A 201 0.92 23.86 5.18
C GLU A 201 2.10 24.14 6.13
N SER A 202 1.84 24.69 7.31
CA SER A 202 2.87 24.94 8.33
C SER A 202 3.52 23.66 8.86
N VAL A 203 2.83 22.51 8.83
CA VAL A 203 3.41 21.19 9.13
C VAL A 203 4.25 20.71 7.95
N ILE A 204 3.71 20.82 6.72
CA ILE A 204 4.40 20.40 5.50
C ILE A 204 5.71 21.16 5.31
N ALA A 205 5.70 22.48 5.53
CA ALA A 205 6.89 23.33 5.41
C ALA A 205 8.05 22.95 6.35
N ARG A 206 7.76 22.17 7.39
CA ARG A 206 8.77 21.66 8.35
C ARG A 206 9.21 20.24 8.07
N CYS A 207 8.78 19.66 6.93
CA CYS A 207 9.14 18.31 6.52
C CYS A 207 10.22 18.35 5.41
N GLY A 208 11.19 17.45 5.46
CA GLY A 208 12.20 17.30 4.43
C GLY A 208 11.71 16.54 3.20
N PHE A 209 10.69 15.68 3.40
CA PHE A 209 10.11 14.83 2.36
C PHE A 209 8.65 14.47 2.72
N VAL A 210 7.79 14.31 1.70
CA VAL A 210 6.40 13.87 1.85
C VAL A 210 6.14 12.63 1.01
N PHE A 211 5.55 11.60 1.61
CA PHE A 211 4.97 10.45 0.93
C PHE A 211 3.47 10.39 1.19
N ASP A 212 2.68 10.32 0.12
CA ASP A 212 1.23 10.14 0.21
C ASP A 212 0.83 8.77 -0.36
N ALA A 213 0.25 7.89 0.47
CA ALA A 213 -0.20 6.58 0.01
C ALA A 213 -1.40 6.63 -0.95
N ILE A 214 -2.03 7.79 -1.11
CA ILE A 214 -3.15 7.98 -2.03
C ILE A 214 -2.64 7.97 -3.48
N TYR A 215 -3.33 7.22 -4.34
CA TYR A 215 -3.06 7.13 -5.78
C TYR A 215 -4.21 7.68 -6.64
N ASN A 216 -5.36 7.94 -6.06
CA ASN A 216 -6.51 8.54 -6.73
C ASN A 216 -7.13 9.65 -5.85
N PRO A 217 -6.97 10.92 -6.22
CA PRO A 217 -6.28 11.44 -7.41
C PRO A 217 -4.77 11.18 -7.39
N ALA A 218 -4.12 11.26 -8.55
CA ALA A 218 -2.65 11.14 -8.65
C ALA A 218 -1.94 12.29 -7.94
N GLU A 219 -2.54 13.47 -7.90
CA GLU A 219 -2.05 14.65 -7.21
C GLU A 219 -3.05 15.14 -6.15
N THR A 220 -2.82 14.76 -4.90
CA THR A 220 -3.64 15.21 -3.75
C THR A 220 -3.32 16.64 -3.34
N ARG A 221 -4.19 17.26 -2.53
CA ARG A 221 -3.91 18.56 -1.92
C ARG A 221 -2.62 18.57 -1.09
N LEU A 222 -2.30 17.46 -0.43
CA LEU A 222 -1.04 17.29 0.30
C LEU A 222 0.17 17.40 -0.64
N LEU A 223 0.15 16.71 -1.77
CA LEU A 223 1.24 16.74 -2.77
C LEU A 223 1.34 18.13 -3.44
N GLN A 224 0.21 18.76 -3.76
CA GLN A 224 0.18 20.13 -4.30
C GLN A 224 0.81 21.13 -3.34
N ALA A 225 0.43 21.08 -2.04
CA ALA A 225 0.98 21.94 -1.00
C ALA A 225 2.50 21.70 -0.79
N ALA A 226 2.93 20.45 -0.75
CA ALA A 226 4.34 20.11 -0.65
C ALA A 226 5.14 20.69 -1.82
N ARG A 227 4.63 20.54 -3.06
CA ARG A 227 5.26 21.09 -4.26
C ARG A 227 5.34 22.61 -4.23
N ALA A 228 4.24 23.30 -3.83
CA ALA A 228 4.21 24.75 -3.71
C ALA A 228 5.22 25.29 -2.67
N LEU A 229 5.49 24.51 -1.63
CA LEU A 229 6.47 24.83 -0.58
C LEU A 229 7.90 24.37 -0.92
N GLY A 230 8.12 23.76 -2.10
CA GLY A 230 9.44 23.25 -2.50
C GLY A 230 9.85 21.99 -1.74
N VAL A 231 8.95 21.30 -1.05
CA VAL A 231 9.22 20.05 -0.34
C VAL A 231 9.12 18.88 -1.31
N PRO A 232 10.16 18.05 -1.47
CA PRO A 232 10.10 16.86 -2.31
C PRO A 232 8.95 15.93 -1.88
N ALA A 233 8.16 15.42 -2.85
CA ALA A 233 7.00 14.61 -2.55
C ALA A 233 6.81 13.47 -3.55
N LEU A 234 6.26 12.34 -3.09
CA LEU A 234 5.89 11.18 -3.89
C LEU A 234 4.45 10.75 -3.55
N GLY A 235 3.68 10.40 -4.59
CA GLY A 235 2.33 9.84 -4.46
C GLY A 235 2.31 8.30 -4.43
N GLY A 236 1.13 7.74 -4.15
CA GLY A 236 0.93 6.31 -3.96
C GLY A 236 0.91 5.46 -5.23
N MET A 237 0.93 6.08 -6.43
CA MET A 237 0.89 5.32 -7.69
C MET A 237 2.10 4.40 -7.83
N GLY A 238 3.30 4.88 -7.47
CA GLY A 238 4.50 4.04 -7.45
C GLY A 238 4.34 2.81 -6.55
N MET A 239 3.85 2.99 -5.34
CA MET A 239 3.58 1.88 -4.42
C MET A 239 2.58 0.89 -5.01
N LEU A 240 1.49 1.37 -5.64
CA LEU A 240 0.45 0.53 -6.23
C LEU A 240 0.97 -0.30 -7.40
N VAL A 241 1.79 0.26 -8.29
CA VAL A 241 2.37 -0.46 -9.43
C VAL A 241 3.44 -1.45 -8.97
N LEU A 242 4.32 -1.03 -8.07
CA LEU A 242 5.46 -1.85 -7.64
C LEU A 242 5.04 -3.04 -6.76
N GLN A 243 3.96 -2.93 -5.97
CA GLN A 243 3.41 -4.08 -5.27
C GLN A 243 2.80 -5.10 -6.25
N ALA A 244 2.18 -4.63 -7.35
CA ALA A 244 1.63 -5.52 -8.37
C ALA A 244 2.76 -6.20 -9.17
N ALA A 245 3.84 -5.48 -9.49
CA ALA A 245 5.03 -6.06 -10.09
C ALA A 245 5.63 -7.16 -9.19
N ALA A 246 5.78 -6.89 -7.89
CA ALA A 246 6.27 -7.87 -6.93
C ALA A 246 5.36 -9.12 -6.83
N ALA A 247 4.03 -8.95 -6.92
CA ALA A 247 3.11 -10.09 -7.00
C ALA A 247 3.35 -10.92 -8.27
N GLN A 248 3.56 -10.29 -9.42
CA GLN A 248 3.88 -11.01 -10.66
C GLN A 248 5.25 -11.69 -10.61
N GLU A 249 6.24 -11.09 -9.97
CA GLU A 249 7.55 -11.73 -9.76
C GLU A 249 7.40 -13.05 -8.99
N ILE A 250 6.53 -13.09 -7.96
CA ILE A 250 6.20 -14.31 -7.22
C ILE A 250 5.52 -15.35 -8.14
N TRP A 251 4.46 -14.96 -8.83
CA TRP A 251 3.66 -15.89 -9.64
C TRP A 251 4.35 -16.40 -10.89
N LEU A 252 5.23 -15.59 -11.49
CA LEU A 252 5.91 -15.95 -12.75
C LEU A 252 7.35 -16.45 -12.52
N GLY A 253 7.88 -16.32 -11.30
CA GLY A 253 9.25 -16.75 -10.94
C GLY A 253 10.34 -15.97 -11.68
N ARG A 254 10.09 -14.73 -12.11
CA ARG A 254 11.05 -13.89 -12.83
C ARG A 254 10.87 -12.41 -12.48
N PRO A 255 11.95 -11.62 -12.49
CA PRO A 255 11.86 -10.20 -12.18
C PRO A 255 11.07 -9.41 -13.23
N VAL A 256 10.48 -8.29 -12.79
CA VAL A 256 9.87 -7.28 -13.65
C VAL A 256 10.87 -6.14 -13.85
N ASP A 257 11.08 -5.74 -15.11
CA ASP A 257 12.02 -4.65 -15.45
C ASP A 257 11.55 -3.32 -14.83
N GLY A 258 12.48 -2.61 -14.19
CA GLY A 258 12.22 -1.30 -13.58
C GLY A 258 11.76 -0.25 -14.59
N ASN A 259 12.30 -0.24 -15.81
CA ASN A 259 11.87 0.70 -16.86
C ASN A 259 10.39 0.51 -17.21
N LEU A 260 9.91 -0.76 -17.23
CA LEU A 260 8.51 -1.07 -17.49
C LEU A 260 7.60 -0.52 -16.38
N THR A 261 7.99 -0.68 -15.11
CA THR A 261 7.22 -0.14 -13.99
C THR A 261 7.20 1.38 -13.98
N ASP A 262 8.32 2.04 -14.28
CA ASP A 262 8.43 3.50 -14.37
C ASP A 262 7.56 4.08 -15.50
N GLU A 263 7.54 3.42 -16.67
CA GLU A 263 6.66 3.81 -17.78
C GLU A 263 5.19 3.66 -17.40
N LEU A 264 4.84 2.57 -16.73
CA LEU A 264 3.47 2.31 -16.29
C LEU A 264 3.01 3.34 -15.25
N ILE A 265 3.86 3.68 -14.28
CA ILE A 265 3.57 4.72 -13.27
C ILE A 265 3.29 6.05 -13.97
N ARG A 266 4.22 6.53 -14.82
CA ARG A 266 4.04 7.80 -15.55
C ARG A 266 2.75 7.82 -16.38
N SER A 267 2.44 6.73 -17.06
CA SER A 267 1.22 6.61 -17.87
C SER A 267 -0.05 6.72 -17.03
N LEU A 268 -0.09 6.07 -15.84
CA LEU A 268 -1.25 6.08 -14.95
C LEU A 268 -1.42 7.43 -14.24
N GLU A 269 -0.35 8.08 -13.86
CA GLU A 269 -0.38 9.44 -13.31
C GLU A 269 -0.93 10.45 -14.33
N GLY A 270 -0.51 10.36 -15.60
CA GLY A 270 -0.99 11.23 -16.67
C GLY A 270 -2.47 11.05 -17.02
N THR A 271 -3.03 9.86 -16.88
CA THR A 271 -4.45 9.60 -17.16
C THR A 271 -5.39 10.03 -16.04
N ASN A 272 -4.92 10.05 -14.79
CA ASN A 272 -5.74 10.45 -13.63
C ASN A 272 -5.88 11.98 -13.46
N HIS A 273 -5.26 12.79 -14.33
CA HIS A 273 -5.49 14.25 -14.40
C HIS A 273 -6.67 14.64 -15.30
N ALA A 274 -7.32 13.70 -16.00
CA ALA A 274 -8.34 13.95 -17.02
C ALA A 274 -9.78 13.60 -16.59
N GLY A 275 -10.02 13.36 -15.28
CA GLY A 275 -11.34 12.99 -14.75
C GLY A 275 -11.94 13.99 -13.77
#